data_9caf2a6d56f95da0ffd0125f303e664d
#
_entry.id   9caf2a6d56f95da0ffd0125f303e664d
#
_cell.length_a   1.000
_cell.length_b   1.000
_cell.length_c   1.000
_cell.angle_alpha   90.00
_cell.angle_beta   90.00
_cell.angle_gamma   90.00
#
_symmetry.space_group_name_H-M   'P 1'
#
loop_
_entity.id
_entity.type
_entity.pdbx_description
1 polymer ?
#
loop_
_entity_poly.entity_id
_entity_poly.type
_entity_poly.pdbx_seq_one_letter_code
_entity_poly.pdbx_strand_id
1 'polypeptide(L)'
;MTAAWIVNALVVSGFVVAGAALLEWTLRERLSSRTRWLWLAAMVASVSLPFLGPWLSATLAPLRLPSDLSVSHWMPAVDFGAGTGAVTESRSGFGWIGPLWMALSLGLGLIFGATVLALRRQVQGWRRGSVAGVPVRYTEDFGPAVVGFRPARIILPTWALKMDTRRRRLLLLHEGEHARAGDVALLHAGFLLLAIMPWNPLLWWSFRRLRLSLELDCDRRVLHAGAPLRHYAEMLLDLPRPHATRPVLAAVAFAPIRSHLGRRIDMITRSRSSLRGPMRPALAGSLAALLFVLACDAAVTTDPPSPANQGALDARARQERVTVQKAAKGFLARLDKPAGEGPLVVDGNAWPAESLNVLAPEQIASVEVVKGPSAVARFGAAAANGAVLITRLEASRKP
;
A
#
# COMPACT_ATOMS: atom_id res chain seq x y z
N MET A 1 15.92 5.77 7.44
CA MET A 1 14.91 5.49 6.38
C MET A 1 14.49 6.83 5.80
N THR A 2 14.49 6.95 4.51
CA THR A 2 14.15 8.18 3.80
C THR A 2 12.64 8.20 3.52
N ALA A 3 12.05 9.40 3.39
CA ALA A 3 10.65 9.56 2.95
C ALA A 3 10.40 8.86 1.60
N ALA A 4 11.40 8.84 0.71
CA ALA A 4 11.38 8.12 -0.55
C ALA A 4 11.10 6.61 -0.38
N TRP A 5 11.72 5.96 0.61
CA TRP A 5 11.47 4.55 0.88
C TRP A 5 10.02 4.29 1.33
N ILE A 6 9.43 5.19 2.14
CA ILE A 6 8.02 5.07 2.56
C ILE A 6 7.09 5.16 1.35
N VAL A 7 7.33 6.14 0.47
CA VAL A 7 6.54 6.31 -0.77
C VAL A 7 6.67 5.06 -1.64
N ASN A 8 7.89 4.57 -1.85
CA ASN A 8 8.12 3.35 -2.61
C ASN A 8 7.39 2.14 -2.00
N ALA A 9 7.48 1.94 -0.69
CA ALA A 9 6.76 0.86 -0.02
C ALA A 9 5.23 0.96 -0.19
N LEU A 10 4.67 2.17 -0.23
CA LEU A 10 3.26 2.39 -0.53
C LEU A 10 2.92 2.05 -1.99
N VAL A 11 3.76 2.45 -2.94
CA VAL A 11 3.57 2.16 -4.38
C VAL A 11 3.62 0.65 -4.61
N VAL A 12 4.65 -0.03 -4.11
CA VAL A 12 4.78 -1.49 -4.19
C VAL A 12 3.56 -2.19 -3.58
N SER A 13 3.17 -1.79 -2.37
CA SER A 13 1.97 -2.33 -1.71
C SER A 13 0.72 -2.06 -2.55
N GLY A 14 0.61 -0.90 -3.19
CA GLY A 14 -0.51 -0.53 -4.06
C GLY A 14 -0.68 -1.48 -5.23
N PHE A 15 0.39 -1.76 -5.96
CA PHE A 15 0.36 -2.70 -7.09
C PHE A 15 0.04 -4.13 -6.64
N VAL A 16 0.68 -4.62 -5.57
CA VAL A 16 0.43 -5.96 -5.04
C VAL A 16 -1.02 -6.12 -4.61
N VAL A 17 -1.55 -5.15 -3.87
CA VAL A 17 -2.91 -5.17 -3.34
C VAL A 17 -3.94 -5.03 -4.45
N ALA A 18 -3.70 -4.18 -5.46
CA ALA A 18 -4.56 -4.06 -6.64
C ALA A 18 -4.61 -5.38 -7.42
N GLY A 19 -3.46 -6.03 -7.63
CA GLY A 19 -3.37 -7.34 -8.27
C GLY A 19 -4.14 -8.41 -7.50
N ALA A 20 -3.99 -8.48 -6.18
CA ALA A 20 -4.72 -9.41 -5.33
C ALA A 20 -6.24 -9.16 -5.37
N ALA A 21 -6.67 -7.90 -5.34
CA ALA A 21 -8.08 -7.53 -5.44
C ALA A 21 -8.68 -7.92 -6.79
N LEU A 22 -7.94 -7.71 -7.87
CA LEU A 22 -8.34 -8.08 -9.22
C LEU A 22 -8.47 -9.60 -9.35
N LEU A 23 -7.49 -10.36 -8.84
CA LEU A 23 -7.54 -11.82 -8.81
C LEU A 23 -8.73 -12.33 -7.98
N GLU A 24 -8.97 -11.74 -6.81
CA GLU A 24 -10.14 -12.10 -6.02
C GLU A 24 -11.46 -11.83 -6.77
N TRP A 25 -11.55 -10.65 -7.41
CA TRP A 25 -12.76 -10.27 -8.14
C TRP A 25 -13.06 -11.19 -9.32
N THR A 26 -12.04 -11.58 -10.06
CA THR A 26 -12.19 -12.36 -11.30
C THR A 26 -12.23 -13.86 -11.07
N LEU A 27 -11.44 -14.36 -10.12
CA LEU A 27 -11.32 -15.79 -9.82
C LEU A 27 -12.16 -16.19 -8.61
N ARG A 28 -13.11 -15.36 -8.19
CA ARG A 28 -13.91 -15.54 -6.97
C ARG A 28 -14.53 -16.95 -6.86
N GLU A 29 -14.95 -17.52 -7.97
CA GLU A 29 -15.54 -18.87 -8.00
C GLU A 29 -14.48 -19.98 -7.94
N ARG A 30 -13.31 -19.76 -8.57
CA ARG A 30 -12.22 -20.75 -8.64
C ARG A 30 -11.32 -20.72 -7.40
N LEU A 31 -11.09 -19.55 -6.83
CA LEU A 31 -10.26 -19.35 -5.63
C LEU A 31 -11.03 -19.54 -4.32
N SER A 32 -12.23 -20.07 -4.36
CA SER A 32 -13.18 -20.06 -3.24
C SER A 32 -12.59 -20.49 -1.89
N SER A 33 -11.75 -21.51 -1.86
CA SER A 33 -11.07 -22.01 -0.64
C SER A 33 -9.64 -21.46 -0.48
N ARG A 34 -9.10 -20.73 -1.46
CA ARG A 34 -7.72 -20.26 -1.50
C ARG A 34 -7.58 -18.74 -1.32
N THR A 35 -8.69 -18.01 -1.27
CA THR A 35 -8.69 -16.53 -1.17
C THR A 35 -7.95 -16.03 0.07
N ARG A 36 -7.99 -16.77 1.20
CA ARG A 36 -7.24 -16.47 2.41
C ARG A 36 -5.72 -16.47 2.18
N TRP A 37 -5.22 -17.43 1.38
CA TRP A 37 -3.80 -17.52 1.03
C TRP A 37 -3.37 -16.40 0.09
N LEU A 38 -4.26 -15.98 -0.84
CA LEU A 38 -4.02 -14.84 -1.71
C LEU A 38 -3.76 -13.56 -0.91
N TRP A 39 -4.62 -13.27 0.07
CA TRP A 39 -4.46 -12.08 0.90
C TRP A 39 -3.26 -12.15 1.82
N LEU A 40 -2.96 -13.32 2.38
CA LEU A 40 -1.73 -13.49 3.16
C LEU A 40 -0.49 -13.33 2.29
N ALA A 41 -0.46 -13.92 1.08
CA ALA A 41 0.63 -13.76 0.14
C ALA A 41 0.82 -12.29 -0.30
N ALA A 42 -0.29 -11.57 -0.53
CA ALA A 42 -0.24 -10.15 -0.84
C ALA A 42 0.37 -9.33 0.33
N MET A 43 0.03 -9.65 1.58
CA MET A 43 0.64 -9.02 2.75
C MET A 43 2.13 -9.33 2.87
N VAL A 44 2.51 -10.61 2.66
CA VAL A 44 3.93 -11.00 2.65
C VAL A 44 4.69 -10.27 1.55
N ALA A 45 4.17 -10.22 0.33
CA ALA A 45 4.80 -9.52 -0.78
C ALA A 45 4.92 -8.01 -0.51
N SER A 46 3.85 -7.38 0.02
CA SER A 46 3.85 -5.94 0.35
C SER A 46 4.88 -5.57 1.43
N VAL A 47 5.18 -6.49 2.35
CA VAL A 47 6.21 -6.29 3.37
C VAL A 47 7.59 -6.63 2.82
N SER A 48 7.75 -7.79 2.14
CA SER A 48 9.06 -8.30 1.76
C SER A 48 9.69 -7.55 0.59
N LEU A 49 8.92 -7.20 -0.45
CA LEU A 49 9.48 -6.58 -1.66
C LEU A 49 10.24 -5.27 -1.40
N PRO A 50 9.75 -4.31 -0.59
CA PRO A 50 10.48 -3.08 -0.30
C PRO A 50 11.81 -3.30 0.44
N PHE A 51 11.95 -4.40 1.19
CA PHE A 51 13.20 -4.74 1.89
C PHE A 51 14.14 -5.58 1.03
N LEU A 52 13.59 -6.55 0.30
CA LEU A 52 14.38 -7.53 -0.45
C LEU A 52 14.66 -7.08 -1.88
N GLY A 53 13.89 -6.12 -2.42
CA GLY A 53 14.01 -5.66 -3.79
C GLY A 53 15.44 -5.28 -4.17
N PRO A 54 16.18 -4.49 -3.39
CA PRO A 54 17.56 -4.13 -3.67
C PRO A 54 18.51 -5.35 -3.75
N TRP A 55 18.30 -6.36 -2.89
CA TRP A 55 19.11 -7.59 -2.85
C TRP A 55 18.78 -8.54 -4.00
N LEU A 56 17.52 -8.52 -4.46
CA LEU A 56 17.03 -9.36 -5.53
C LEU A 56 17.17 -8.70 -6.91
N SER A 57 17.80 -7.53 -6.98
CA SER A 57 17.89 -6.73 -8.20
C SER A 57 18.45 -7.51 -9.40
N ALA A 58 19.48 -8.34 -9.19
CA ALA A 58 20.05 -9.19 -10.24
C ALA A 58 19.09 -10.32 -10.68
N THR A 59 18.38 -10.93 -9.73
CA THR A 59 17.42 -12.02 -9.99
C THR A 59 16.14 -11.50 -10.65
N LEU A 60 15.71 -10.30 -10.30
CA LEU A 60 14.51 -9.65 -10.85
C LEU A 60 14.81 -8.86 -12.13
N ALA A 61 16.07 -8.76 -12.55
CA ALA A 61 16.45 -8.06 -13.79
C ALA A 61 15.63 -8.47 -15.04
N PRO A 62 15.30 -9.76 -15.25
CA PRO A 62 14.46 -10.17 -16.37
C PRO A 62 13.01 -9.64 -16.30
N LEU A 63 12.55 -9.26 -15.11
CA LEU A 63 11.20 -8.70 -14.88
C LEU A 63 11.19 -7.17 -14.95
N ARG A 64 12.33 -6.53 -15.19
CA ARG A 64 12.38 -5.07 -15.37
C ARG A 64 11.70 -4.70 -16.68
N LEU A 65 10.89 -3.67 -16.59
CA LEU A 65 10.28 -3.07 -17.76
C LEU A 65 11.35 -2.28 -18.56
N PRO A 66 11.18 -2.14 -19.87
CA PRO A 66 11.93 -1.16 -20.66
C PRO A 66 11.87 0.21 -19.98
N SER A 67 12.94 1.01 -20.09
CA SER A 67 13.07 2.31 -19.42
C SER A 67 11.84 3.22 -19.59
N ASP A 68 11.20 3.14 -20.74
CA ASP A 68 10.06 3.98 -21.12
C ASP A 68 8.75 3.57 -20.42
N LEU A 69 8.67 2.30 -19.97
CA LEU A 69 7.52 1.73 -19.25
C LEU A 69 7.79 1.52 -17.77
N SER A 70 9.03 1.80 -17.32
CA SER A 70 9.40 1.67 -15.91
C SER A 70 8.62 2.65 -15.04
N VAL A 71 8.21 2.22 -13.85
CA VAL A 71 7.51 3.05 -12.87
C VAL A 71 8.34 4.29 -12.52
N SER A 72 9.67 4.17 -12.49
CA SER A 72 10.59 5.28 -12.23
C SER A 72 10.52 6.42 -13.28
N HIS A 73 10.13 6.12 -14.51
CA HIS A 73 9.96 7.11 -15.56
C HIS A 73 8.72 8.00 -15.35
N TRP A 74 7.66 7.43 -14.77
CA TRP A 74 6.37 8.10 -14.57
C TRP A 74 6.25 8.76 -13.19
N MET A 75 7.04 8.30 -12.23
CA MET A 75 7.12 8.99 -10.95
C MET A 75 7.99 10.23 -11.15
N PRO A 76 7.48 11.45 -10.92
CA PRO A 76 8.34 12.60 -10.83
C PRO A 76 9.44 12.24 -9.84
N ALA A 77 10.70 12.48 -10.20
CA ALA A 77 11.80 12.42 -9.26
C ALA A 77 11.41 13.39 -8.14
N VAL A 78 10.80 12.85 -7.08
CA VAL A 78 10.50 13.65 -5.91
C VAL A 78 11.86 13.89 -5.28
N ASP A 79 12.47 14.97 -5.73
CA ASP A 79 13.75 15.44 -5.22
C ASP A 79 13.52 15.94 -3.79
N PHE A 80 13.58 15.01 -2.86
CA PHE A 80 13.54 15.32 -1.44
C PHE A 80 14.89 15.92 -0.98
N GLY A 81 15.48 16.80 -1.82
CA GLY A 81 16.64 17.59 -1.44
C GLY A 81 17.97 16.82 -1.39
N ALA A 82 18.13 15.75 -2.19
CA ALA A 82 19.44 15.18 -2.48
C ALA A 82 20.15 16.07 -3.53
N GLY A 83 20.37 17.33 -3.18
CA GLY A 83 21.29 18.19 -3.91
C GLY A 83 22.66 17.53 -3.89
N THR A 84 23.20 17.23 -5.07
CA THR A 84 24.59 16.86 -5.28
C THR A 84 25.50 18.03 -4.90
N GLY A 85 25.89 18.07 -3.66
CA GLY A 85 26.83 19.05 -3.14
C GLY A 85 27.23 18.66 -1.75
N ALA A 86 28.48 18.21 -1.59
CA ALA A 86 29.25 17.99 -0.35
C ALA A 86 28.44 17.43 0.82
N VAL A 87 28.88 16.31 1.35
CA VAL A 87 28.39 15.68 2.58
C VAL A 87 28.54 16.68 3.75
N THR A 88 27.71 17.69 3.79
CA THR A 88 27.21 18.26 4.99
C THR A 88 25.99 17.41 5.33
N GLU A 89 26.07 16.65 6.41
CA GLU A 89 24.92 16.06 7.06
C GLU A 89 23.87 17.16 7.27
N SER A 90 23.08 17.44 6.22
CA SER A 90 21.82 18.11 6.40
C SER A 90 21.02 17.13 7.27
N ARG A 91 20.99 17.40 8.57
CA ARG A 91 20.01 16.80 9.48
C ARG A 91 18.66 17.05 8.86
N SER A 92 18.26 16.14 7.95
CA SER A 92 16.93 16.14 7.38
C SER A 92 15.99 16.14 8.57
N GLY A 93 15.08 17.12 8.66
CA GLY A 93 14.14 17.25 9.78
C GLY A 93 13.24 16.03 10.00
N PHE A 94 13.46 14.94 9.27
CA PHE A 94 12.76 13.67 9.30
C PHE A 94 13.53 12.51 9.96
N GLY A 95 14.67 12.77 10.60
CA GLY A 95 15.46 11.74 11.29
C GLY A 95 14.69 10.97 12.38
N TRP A 96 13.62 11.53 12.89
CA TRP A 96 12.72 10.94 13.91
C TRP A 96 11.76 9.86 13.35
N ILE A 97 11.54 9.78 12.02
CA ILE A 97 10.59 8.84 11.40
C ILE A 97 11.02 7.39 11.67
N GLY A 98 12.30 7.07 11.52
CA GLY A 98 12.80 5.72 11.78
C GLY A 98 12.58 5.27 13.22
N PRO A 99 13.05 6.02 14.23
CA PRO A 99 12.78 5.73 15.63
C PRO A 99 11.29 5.63 15.97
N LEU A 100 10.45 6.52 15.45
CA LEU A 100 9.00 6.46 15.66
C LEU A 100 8.39 5.20 15.09
N TRP A 101 8.76 4.83 13.87
CA TRP A 101 8.30 3.58 13.25
C TRP A 101 8.73 2.36 14.08
N MET A 102 9.99 2.29 14.50
CA MET A 102 10.46 1.19 15.35
C MET A 102 9.69 1.13 16.67
N ALA A 103 9.45 2.28 17.30
CA ALA A 103 8.67 2.35 18.55
C ALA A 103 7.22 1.87 18.35
N LEU A 104 6.56 2.29 17.25
CA LEU A 104 5.21 1.84 16.93
C LEU A 104 5.16 0.34 16.64
N SER A 105 6.10 -0.18 15.86
CA SER A 105 6.18 -1.61 15.52
C SER A 105 6.44 -2.46 16.76
N LEU A 106 7.40 -2.06 17.58
CA LEU A 106 7.72 -2.74 18.84
C LEU A 106 6.55 -2.66 19.82
N GLY A 107 5.95 -1.46 20.00
CA GLY A 107 4.79 -1.26 20.87
C GLY A 107 3.61 -2.14 20.44
N LEU A 108 3.31 -2.19 19.15
CA LEU A 108 2.23 -3.04 18.62
C LEU A 108 2.55 -4.53 18.80
N GLY A 109 3.81 -4.93 18.58
CA GLY A 109 4.27 -6.30 18.84
C GLY A 109 4.18 -6.71 20.32
N LEU A 110 4.58 -5.83 21.23
CA LEU A 110 4.49 -6.04 22.68
C LEU A 110 3.03 -6.13 23.14
N ILE A 111 2.16 -5.23 22.69
CA ILE A 111 0.72 -5.26 22.99
C ILE A 111 0.11 -6.58 22.50
N PHE A 112 0.46 -6.99 21.28
CA PHE A 112 0.00 -8.27 20.73
C PHE A 112 0.49 -9.45 21.55
N GLY A 113 1.79 -9.53 21.86
CA GLY A 113 2.37 -10.60 22.66
C GLY A 113 1.75 -10.68 24.07
N ALA A 114 1.62 -9.52 24.73
CA ALA A 114 0.98 -9.43 26.04
C ALA A 114 -0.48 -9.89 25.99
N THR A 115 -1.22 -9.50 24.94
CA THR A 115 -2.62 -9.90 24.75
C THR A 115 -2.75 -11.41 24.51
N VAL A 116 -1.90 -11.99 23.66
CA VAL A 116 -1.86 -13.44 23.41
C VAL A 116 -1.54 -14.19 24.71
N LEU A 117 -0.56 -13.72 25.48
CA LEU A 117 -0.17 -14.34 26.76
C LEU A 117 -1.29 -14.23 27.80
N ALA A 118 -1.90 -13.05 27.93
CA ALA A 118 -3.03 -12.84 28.83
C ALA A 118 -4.22 -13.76 28.47
N LEU A 119 -4.55 -13.86 27.18
CA LEU A 119 -5.61 -14.73 26.71
C LEU A 119 -5.29 -16.22 26.98
N ARG A 120 -4.04 -16.64 26.74
CA ARG A 120 -3.60 -18.01 27.07
C ARG A 120 -3.78 -18.33 28.56
N ARG A 121 -3.40 -17.40 29.46
CA ARG A 121 -3.58 -17.55 30.92
C ARG A 121 -5.05 -17.61 31.27
N GLN A 122 -5.88 -16.72 30.74
CA GLN A 122 -7.33 -16.72 30.99
C GLN A 122 -7.99 -18.04 30.54
N VAL A 123 -7.67 -18.53 29.34
CA VAL A 123 -8.20 -19.79 28.80
C VAL A 123 -7.85 -20.99 29.69
N GLN A 124 -6.70 -20.98 30.37
CA GLN A 124 -6.32 -22.05 31.28
C GLN A 124 -7.26 -22.12 32.49
N GLY A 125 -7.72 -20.96 32.99
CA GLY A 125 -8.63 -20.85 34.14
C GLY A 125 -10.11 -21.12 33.81
N TRP A 126 -10.51 -21.13 32.54
CA TRP A 126 -11.89 -21.35 32.15
C TRP A 126 -12.33 -22.82 32.34
N ARG A 127 -13.58 -23.00 32.77
CA ARG A 127 -14.16 -24.33 33.00
C ARG A 127 -14.11 -25.18 31.73
N ARG A 128 -13.64 -26.40 31.88
CA ARG A 128 -13.64 -27.41 30.82
C ARG A 128 -14.97 -28.11 30.76
N GLY A 129 -15.43 -28.44 29.57
CA GLY A 129 -16.61 -29.26 29.35
C GLY A 129 -16.67 -29.81 27.94
N SER A 130 -17.77 -30.49 27.67
CA SER A 130 -18.07 -31.04 26.38
C SER A 130 -19.49 -30.72 25.97
N VAL A 131 -19.69 -30.35 24.71
CA VAL A 131 -21.02 -30.10 24.14
C VAL A 131 -21.12 -30.89 22.83
N ALA A 132 -22.09 -31.79 22.77
CA ALA A 132 -22.28 -32.72 21.64
C ALA A 132 -21.00 -33.51 21.27
N GLY A 133 -20.21 -33.93 22.29
CA GLY A 133 -18.94 -34.64 22.09
C GLY A 133 -17.73 -33.77 21.76
N VAL A 134 -17.91 -32.46 21.51
CA VAL A 134 -16.82 -31.52 21.23
C VAL A 134 -16.29 -30.92 22.53
N PRO A 135 -14.97 -31.01 22.80
CA PRO A 135 -14.39 -30.37 24.00
C PRO A 135 -14.41 -28.85 23.85
N VAL A 136 -14.94 -28.16 24.84
CA VAL A 136 -15.10 -26.70 24.87
C VAL A 136 -14.60 -26.11 26.18
N ARG A 137 -14.33 -24.80 26.19
CA ARG A 137 -14.11 -23.98 27.37
C ARG A 137 -15.26 -23.01 27.53
N TYR A 138 -15.83 -22.93 28.73
CA TYR A 138 -16.92 -22.02 29.00
C TYR A 138 -16.43 -20.66 29.47
N THR A 139 -17.11 -19.62 29.02
CA THR A 139 -16.87 -18.22 29.40
C THR A 139 -18.20 -17.51 29.57
N GLU A 140 -18.22 -16.42 30.34
CA GLU A 140 -19.43 -15.61 30.53
C GLU A 140 -19.56 -14.56 29.41
N ASP A 141 -18.45 -13.86 29.08
CA ASP A 141 -18.50 -12.62 28.29
C ASP A 141 -17.71 -12.71 26.96
N PHE A 142 -17.02 -13.83 26.67
CA PHE A 142 -16.14 -13.94 25.52
C PHE A 142 -16.54 -15.08 24.58
N GLY A 143 -16.53 -14.82 23.29
CA GLY A 143 -16.78 -15.81 22.24
C GLY A 143 -18.21 -15.76 21.69
N PRO A 144 -18.60 -16.71 20.83
CA PRO A 144 -17.85 -17.91 20.45
C PRO A 144 -16.55 -17.59 19.74
N ALA A 145 -15.52 -18.41 19.93
CA ALA A 145 -14.23 -18.19 19.31
C ALA A 145 -13.32 -19.43 19.38
N VAL A 146 -12.34 -19.49 18.50
CA VAL A 146 -11.23 -20.44 18.58
C VAL A 146 -9.98 -19.73 19.07
N VAL A 147 -9.30 -20.30 20.05
CA VAL A 147 -8.09 -19.77 20.67
C VAL A 147 -6.96 -20.80 20.66
N GLY A 148 -5.75 -20.34 20.34
CA GLY A 148 -4.54 -21.16 20.32
C GLY A 148 -4.30 -21.83 18.97
N PHE A 149 -3.08 -22.31 18.77
CA PHE A 149 -2.67 -22.94 17.51
C PHE A 149 -2.79 -24.48 17.57
N ARG A 150 -2.05 -25.08 18.50
CA ARG A 150 -1.98 -26.53 18.70
C ARG A 150 -1.75 -26.81 20.18
N PRO A 151 -2.77 -27.27 20.90
CA PRO A 151 -4.13 -27.52 20.42
C PRO A 151 -4.97 -26.23 20.33
N ALA A 152 -5.77 -26.13 19.25
CA ALA A 152 -6.83 -25.13 19.15
C ALA A 152 -7.96 -25.49 20.12
N ARG A 153 -8.52 -24.49 20.81
CA ARG A 153 -9.58 -24.67 21.81
C ARG A 153 -10.79 -23.85 21.43
N ILE A 154 -11.94 -24.49 21.38
CA ILE A 154 -13.21 -23.81 21.14
C ILE A 154 -13.68 -23.21 22.45
N ILE A 155 -13.95 -21.92 22.43
CA ILE A 155 -14.48 -21.13 23.53
C ILE A 155 -15.96 -20.92 23.28
N LEU A 156 -16.79 -21.32 24.22
CA LEU A 156 -18.23 -21.24 24.13
C LEU A 156 -18.78 -20.37 25.25
N PRO A 157 -19.44 -19.25 24.95
CA PRO A 157 -20.08 -18.44 26.01
C PRO A 157 -21.29 -19.14 26.57
N THR A 158 -21.59 -18.88 27.84
CA THR A 158 -22.71 -19.52 28.58
C THR A 158 -24.07 -19.29 27.94
N TRP A 159 -24.30 -18.16 27.29
CA TRP A 159 -25.53 -17.90 26.53
C TRP A 159 -25.75 -18.90 25.39
N ALA A 160 -24.68 -19.42 24.76
CA ALA A 160 -24.78 -20.39 23.67
C ALA A 160 -25.36 -21.74 24.17
N LEU A 161 -25.29 -22.03 25.48
CA LEU A 161 -25.91 -23.21 26.06
C LEU A 161 -27.46 -23.09 26.11
N LYS A 162 -27.97 -21.85 26.13
CA LYS A 162 -29.42 -21.56 26.09
C LYS A 162 -30.02 -21.63 24.68
N MET A 163 -29.18 -21.71 23.62
CA MET A 163 -29.65 -21.90 22.27
C MET A 163 -30.26 -23.28 22.07
N ASP A 164 -31.16 -23.40 21.09
CA ASP A 164 -31.66 -24.70 20.68
C ASP A 164 -30.52 -25.62 20.21
N THR A 165 -30.75 -26.93 20.29
CA THR A 165 -29.73 -27.93 20.00
C THR A 165 -29.21 -27.85 18.55
N ARG A 166 -30.07 -27.50 17.59
CA ARG A 166 -29.70 -27.38 16.15
C ARG A 166 -28.76 -26.21 15.96
N ARG A 167 -29.12 -25.00 16.41
CA ARG A 167 -28.29 -23.79 16.28
C ARG A 167 -26.94 -23.95 16.99
N ARG A 168 -26.94 -24.55 18.19
CA ARG A 168 -25.73 -24.84 18.96
C ARG A 168 -24.80 -25.79 18.21
N ARG A 169 -25.33 -26.83 17.54
CA ARG A 169 -24.53 -27.73 16.70
C ARG A 169 -23.93 -27.00 15.49
N LEU A 170 -24.70 -26.14 14.83
CA LEU A 170 -24.20 -25.33 13.70
C LEU A 170 -23.09 -24.37 14.15
N LEU A 171 -23.22 -23.74 15.32
CA LEU A 171 -22.19 -22.89 15.91
C LEU A 171 -20.91 -23.68 16.19
N LEU A 172 -21.02 -24.85 16.83
CA LEU A 172 -19.87 -25.70 17.10
C LEU A 172 -19.21 -26.22 15.81
N LEU A 173 -19.99 -26.49 14.77
CA LEU A 173 -19.46 -26.85 13.47
C LEU A 173 -18.66 -25.71 12.88
N HIS A 174 -19.17 -24.47 12.93
CA HIS A 174 -18.47 -23.26 12.47
C HIS A 174 -17.14 -23.06 13.20
N GLU A 175 -17.15 -23.05 14.53
CA GLU A 175 -15.92 -22.90 15.31
C GLU A 175 -14.95 -24.08 15.09
N GLY A 176 -15.48 -25.29 14.92
CA GLY A 176 -14.71 -26.48 14.60
C GLY A 176 -13.99 -26.37 13.25
N GLU A 177 -14.63 -25.76 12.25
CA GLU A 177 -14.00 -25.52 10.92
C GLU A 177 -12.86 -24.50 11.02
N HIS A 178 -12.99 -23.43 11.82
CA HIS A 178 -11.88 -22.52 12.10
C HIS A 178 -10.69 -23.23 12.78
N ALA A 179 -10.98 -24.07 13.77
CA ALA A 179 -9.96 -24.85 14.48
C ALA A 179 -9.23 -25.83 13.56
N ARG A 180 -10.00 -26.55 12.71
CA ARG A 180 -9.47 -27.55 11.78
C ARG A 180 -8.61 -26.91 10.68
N ALA A 181 -9.02 -25.75 10.16
CA ALA A 181 -8.33 -25.04 9.10
C ALA A 181 -7.11 -24.22 9.58
N GLY A 182 -6.92 -24.09 10.88
CA GLY A 182 -5.81 -23.30 11.44
C GLY A 182 -5.94 -21.80 11.22
N ASP A 183 -7.15 -21.29 11.10
CA ASP A 183 -7.42 -19.88 10.74
C ASP A 183 -6.82 -18.89 11.74
N VAL A 184 -6.70 -19.30 13.03
CA VAL A 184 -6.02 -18.54 14.09
C VAL A 184 -4.56 -18.23 13.71
N ALA A 185 -3.84 -19.21 13.15
CA ALA A 185 -2.45 -19.04 12.75
C ALA A 185 -2.30 -17.98 11.65
N LEU A 186 -3.20 -18.03 10.66
CA LEU A 186 -3.18 -17.08 9.53
C LEU A 186 -3.45 -15.65 10.00
N LEU A 187 -4.35 -15.47 10.97
CA LEU A 187 -4.60 -14.14 11.57
C LEU A 187 -3.40 -13.61 12.35
N HIS A 188 -2.76 -14.46 13.13
CA HIS A 188 -1.56 -14.04 13.86
C HIS A 188 -0.43 -13.69 12.89
N ALA A 189 -0.23 -14.48 11.83
CA ALA A 189 0.74 -14.16 10.78
C ALA A 189 0.41 -12.82 10.10
N GLY A 190 -0.84 -12.60 9.72
CA GLY A 190 -1.27 -11.33 9.13
C GLY A 190 -1.08 -10.14 10.09
N PHE A 191 -1.33 -10.31 11.38
CA PHE A 191 -1.12 -9.27 12.37
C PHE A 191 0.38 -8.97 12.58
N LEU A 192 1.24 -9.98 12.59
CA LEU A 192 2.69 -9.78 12.66
C LEU A 192 3.22 -9.01 11.46
N LEU A 193 2.74 -9.33 10.24
CA LEU A 193 3.08 -8.55 9.04
C LEU A 193 2.62 -7.10 9.16
N LEU A 194 1.43 -6.87 9.71
CA LEU A 194 0.91 -5.54 9.97
C LEU A 194 1.79 -4.77 10.97
N ALA A 195 2.28 -5.45 12.02
CA ALA A 195 3.13 -4.86 13.04
C ALA A 195 4.49 -4.42 12.51
N ILE A 196 4.98 -5.03 11.42
CA ILE A 196 6.24 -4.60 10.75
C ILE A 196 6.09 -3.23 10.11
N MET A 197 4.95 -2.94 9.46
CA MET A 197 4.67 -1.66 8.80
C MET A 197 3.31 -1.09 9.25
N PRO A 198 3.16 -0.68 10.53
CA PRO A 198 1.87 -0.26 11.09
C PRO A 198 1.31 1.03 10.46
N TRP A 199 2.17 1.82 9.84
CA TRP A 199 1.83 3.04 9.14
C TRP A 199 1.24 2.81 7.73
N ASN A 200 1.35 1.59 7.17
CA ASN A 200 0.89 1.29 5.81
C ASN A 200 -0.62 0.96 5.79
N PRO A 201 -1.49 1.86 5.26
CA PRO A 201 -2.94 1.65 5.25
C PRO A 201 -3.38 0.48 4.36
N LEU A 202 -2.60 0.14 3.33
CA LEU A 202 -2.89 -0.97 2.42
C LEU A 202 -2.73 -2.33 3.10
N LEU A 203 -1.79 -2.44 4.06
CA LEU A 203 -1.68 -3.65 4.89
C LEU A 203 -2.88 -3.79 5.84
N TRP A 204 -3.38 -2.70 6.43
CA TRP A 204 -4.59 -2.71 7.24
C TRP A 204 -5.80 -3.14 6.41
N TRP A 205 -5.91 -2.66 5.19
CA TRP A 205 -6.97 -3.06 4.28
C TRP A 205 -6.84 -4.53 3.88
N SER A 206 -5.64 -5.01 3.55
CA SER A 206 -5.35 -6.42 3.24
C SER A 206 -5.68 -7.34 4.41
N PHE A 207 -5.35 -6.93 5.64
CA PHE A 207 -5.69 -7.68 6.85
C PHE A 207 -7.22 -7.78 7.06
N ARG A 208 -7.97 -6.70 6.79
CA ARG A 208 -9.44 -6.77 6.80
C ARG A 208 -9.98 -7.72 5.73
N ARG A 209 -9.36 -7.75 4.55
CA ARG A 209 -9.72 -8.68 3.48
C ARG A 209 -9.39 -10.12 3.84
N LEU A 210 -8.23 -10.37 4.45
CA LEU A 210 -7.83 -11.67 4.99
C LEU A 210 -8.88 -12.17 5.99
N ARG A 211 -9.26 -11.36 6.97
CA ARG A 211 -10.30 -11.72 7.96
C ARG A 211 -11.63 -12.08 7.29
N LEU A 212 -12.08 -11.27 6.34
CA LEU A 212 -13.31 -11.57 5.60
C LEU A 212 -13.19 -12.88 4.81
N SER A 213 -12.06 -13.14 4.17
CA SER A 213 -11.86 -14.36 3.39
C SER A 213 -11.85 -15.62 4.26
N LEU A 214 -11.33 -15.52 5.49
CA LEU A 214 -11.39 -16.61 6.48
C LEU A 214 -12.83 -16.96 6.87
N GLU A 215 -13.66 -15.94 7.13
CA GLU A 215 -15.08 -16.14 7.44
C GLU A 215 -15.83 -16.78 6.24
N LEU A 216 -15.66 -16.22 5.04
CA LEU A 216 -16.32 -16.74 3.83
C LEU A 216 -15.89 -18.17 3.49
N ASP A 217 -14.64 -18.50 3.75
CA ASP A 217 -14.11 -19.85 3.54
C ASP A 217 -14.64 -20.82 4.60
N CYS A 218 -14.73 -20.39 5.86
CA CYS A 218 -15.35 -21.16 6.95
C CYS A 218 -16.83 -21.45 6.64
N ASP A 219 -17.61 -20.44 6.24
CA ASP A 219 -19.01 -20.61 5.87
C ASP A 219 -19.20 -21.66 4.76
N ARG A 220 -18.33 -21.63 3.75
CA ARG A 220 -18.37 -22.64 2.67
C ARG A 220 -18.10 -24.06 3.20
N ARG A 221 -17.08 -24.20 4.08
CA ARG A 221 -16.76 -25.52 4.67
C ARG A 221 -17.92 -26.06 5.48
N VAL A 222 -18.59 -25.19 6.28
CA VAL A 222 -19.78 -25.55 7.05
C VAL A 222 -20.91 -26.03 6.15
N LEU A 223 -21.18 -25.31 5.05
CA LEU A 223 -22.20 -25.70 4.07
C LEU A 223 -21.82 -26.98 3.33
N HIS A 224 -20.56 -27.18 2.99
CA HIS A 224 -20.08 -28.43 2.37
C HIS A 224 -20.14 -29.63 3.34
N ALA A 225 -20.04 -29.39 4.63
CA ALA A 225 -20.25 -30.40 5.67
C ALA A 225 -21.74 -30.78 5.87
N GLY A 226 -22.64 -30.24 5.02
CA GLY A 226 -24.06 -30.61 4.99
C GLY A 226 -24.94 -29.74 5.89
N ALA A 227 -24.46 -28.59 6.39
CA ALA A 227 -25.30 -27.66 7.14
C ALA A 227 -26.45 -27.13 6.26
N PRO A 228 -27.73 -27.19 6.73
CA PRO A 228 -28.85 -26.63 5.97
C PRO A 228 -28.72 -25.12 5.87
N LEU A 229 -28.62 -24.61 4.64
CA LEU A 229 -28.35 -23.20 4.31
C LEU A 229 -29.22 -22.21 5.07
N ARG A 230 -30.54 -22.43 5.07
CA ARG A 230 -31.50 -21.54 5.74
C ARG A 230 -31.23 -21.46 7.25
N HIS A 231 -31.11 -22.60 7.92
CA HIS A 231 -30.89 -22.63 9.38
C HIS A 231 -29.52 -22.06 9.77
N TYR A 232 -28.51 -22.24 8.89
CA TYR A 232 -27.19 -21.66 9.11
C TYR A 232 -27.23 -20.13 8.98
N ALA A 233 -27.92 -19.60 7.97
CA ALA A 233 -28.10 -18.16 7.80
C ALA A 233 -28.86 -17.54 8.96
N GLU A 234 -29.98 -18.18 9.40
CA GLU A 234 -30.76 -17.77 10.56
C GLU A 234 -29.88 -17.75 11.84
N MET A 235 -29.07 -18.79 12.06
CA MET A 235 -28.15 -18.84 13.19
C MET A 235 -27.16 -17.67 13.18
N LEU A 236 -26.57 -17.33 12.01
CA LEU A 236 -25.64 -16.21 11.90
C LEU A 236 -26.28 -14.85 12.19
N LEU A 237 -27.56 -14.68 11.83
CA LEU A 237 -28.30 -13.44 12.08
C LEU A 237 -28.70 -13.27 13.55
N ASP A 238 -28.98 -14.38 14.24
CA ASP A 238 -29.44 -14.41 15.63
C ASP A 238 -28.31 -14.38 16.66
N LEU A 239 -27.02 -14.46 16.21
CA LEU A 239 -25.90 -14.37 17.16
C LEU A 239 -25.93 -13.05 17.93
N PRO A 240 -25.86 -13.09 19.27
CA PRO A 240 -25.78 -11.90 20.09
C PRO A 240 -24.63 -10.99 19.66
N ARG A 241 -24.87 -9.71 19.74
CA ARG A 241 -23.83 -8.72 19.44
C ARG A 241 -22.81 -8.76 20.56
N PRO A 242 -21.50 -8.96 20.25
CA PRO A 242 -20.50 -8.88 21.28
C PRO A 242 -20.55 -7.50 21.94
N HIS A 243 -20.78 -7.45 23.24
CA HIS A 243 -20.60 -6.24 24.00
C HIS A 243 -19.09 -5.97 24.07
N ALA A 244 -18.65 -4.85 23.53
CA ALA A 244 -17.23 -4.48 23.43
C ALA A 244 -16.70 -4.02 24.80
N THR A 245 -16.66 -4.90 25.78
CA THR A 245 -16.11 -4.61 27.11
C THR A 245 -14.57 -4.60 27.14
N ARG A 246 -13.90 -5.17 26.12
CA ARG A 246 -12.43 -5.17 26.02
C ARG A 246 -11.99 -5.09 24.56
N PRO A 247 -11.87 -3.86 23.98
CA PRO A 247 -11.61 -3.68 22.55
C PRO A 247 -10.26 -4.25 22.08
N VAL A 248 -9.24 -4.28 22.95
CA VAL A 248 -7.89 -4.79 22.60
C VAL A 248 -7.90 -6.32 22.45
N LEU A 249 -8.57 -7.04 23.35
CA LEU A 249 -8.72 -8.50 23.24
C LEU A 249 -9.56 -8.92 22.04
N ALA A 250 -10.59 -8.12 21.70
CA ALA A 250 -11.44 -8.35 20.55
C ALA A 250 -10.71 -8.10 19.22
N ALA A 251 -9.71 -7.21 19.18
CA ALA A 251 -8.92 -6.95 17.97
C ALA A 251 -7.96 -8.11 17.65
N VAL A 252 -7.45 -8.79 18.64
CA VAL A 252 -6.49 -9.90 18.53
C VAL A 252 -7.18 -11.26 18.47
N ALA A 253 -8.29 -11.40 19.16
CA ALA A 253 -9.18 -12.54 19.05
C ALA A 253 -10.27 -12.24 18.01
N PHE A 254 -10.77 -13.29 17.37
CA PHE A 254 -11.82 -13.27 16.36
C PHE A 254 -13.13 -12.59 16.83
N ALA A 255 -13.11 -11.28 17.06
CA ALA A 255 -14.38 -10.57 17.20
C ALA A 255 -14.98 -10.36 15.81
N PRO A 256 -16.18 -10.87 15.51
CA PRO A 256 -16.82 -10.70 14.24
C PRO A 256 -17.00 -9.20 13.93
N ILE A 257 -16.42 -8.74 12.83
CA ILE A 257 -16.64 -7.36 12.37
C ILE A 257 -18.02 -7.32 11.71
N ARG A 258 -18.92 -6.56 12.27
CA ARG A 258 -20.31 -6.39 11.78
C ARG A 258 -20.42 -6.09 10.29
N SER A 259 -19.46 -5.37 9.72
CA SER A 259 -19.44 -5.03 8.29
C SER A 259 -19.36 -6.25 7.36
N HIS A 260 -19.02 -7.42 7.89
CA HIS A 260 -18.83 -8.63 7.09
C HIS A 260 -20.08 -9.52 7.04
N LEU A 261 -21.04 -9.38 7.98
CA LEU A 261 -22.23 -10.25 8.04
C LEU A 261 -23.05 -10.15 6.76
N GLY A 262 -23.31 -8.94 6.25
CA GLY A 262 -24.02 -8.77 4.98
C GLY A 262 -23.35 -9.47 3.82
N ARG A 263 -22.02 -9.43 3.72
CA ARG A 263 -21.26 -10.14 2.67
C ARG A 263 -21.30 -11.66 2.84
N ARG A 264 -21.30 -12.14 4.08
CA ARG A 264 -21.46 -13.58 4.39
C ARG A 264 -22.83 -14.07 3.94
N ILE A 265 -23.91 -13.36 4.33
CA ILE A 265 -25.28 -13.71 3.93
C ILE A 265 -25.45 -13.64 2.41
N ASP A 266 -24.97 -12.57 1.76
CA ASP A 266 -25.00 -12.43 0.31
C ASP A 266 -24.27 -13.60 -0.40
N MET A 267 -23.12 -14.02 0.10
CA MET A 267 -22.39 -15.17 -0.44
C MET A 267 -23.15 -16.50 -0.24
N ILE A 268 -23.76 -16.69 0.93
CA ILE A 268 -24.52 -17.88 1.27
C ILE A 268 -25.79 -17.99 0.40
N THR A 269 -26.47 -16.86 0.15
CA THR A 269 -27.77 -16.82 -0.54
C THR A 269 -27.68 -16.72 -2.05
N ARG A 270 -26.56 -16.22 -2.60
CA ARG A 270 -26.39 -16.17 -4.07
C ARG A 270 -26.35 -17.58 -4.66
N SER A 271 -27.41 -17.93 -5.36
CA SER A 271 -27.43 -19.06 -6.25
C SER A 271 -26.30 -18.95 -7.28
N ARG A 272 -25.64 -20.07 -7.60
CA ARG A 272 -24.55 -20.15 -8.58
C ARG A 272 -25.08 -19.83 -9.99
N SER A 273 -25.25 -18.57 -10.34
CA SER A 273 -25.45 -18.16 -11.72
C SER A 273 -24.10 -18.07 -12.43
N SER A 274 -23.65 -19.19 -12.95
CA SER A 274 -22.41 -19.32 -13.69
C SER A 274 -22.67 -19.02 -15.18
N LEU A 275 -22.54 -17.75 -15.58
CA LEU A 275 -22.44 -17.38 -16.98
C LEU A 275 -21.28 -16.37 -17.17
N ARG A 276 -20.05 -16.80 -16.89
CA ARG A 276 -18.86 -16.00 -17.17
C ARG A 276 -17.90 -16.79 -18.03
N GLY A 277 -17.76 -16.36 -19.29
CA GLY A 277 -16.88 -17.00 -20.27
C GLY A 277 -15.39 -17.07 -19.82
N PRO A 278 -14.59 -17.96 -20.43
CA PRO A 278 -13.21 -18.25 -20.04
C PRO A 278 -12.24 -17.05 -20.22
N MET A 279 -12.58 -16.05 -21.03
CA MET A 279 -11.70 -14.90 -21.31
C MET A 279 -11.45 -13.96 -20.12
N ARG A 280 -12.42 -13.80 -19.22
CA ARG A 280 -12.28 -12.90 -18.07
C ARG A 280 -11.16 -13.29 -17.09
N PRO A 281 -11.02 -14.58 -16.69
CA PRO A 281 -9.94 -14.98 -15.80
C PRO A 281 -8.55 -14.88 -16.44
N ALA A 282 -8.43 -15.08 -17.75
CA ALA A 282 -7.15 -14.93 -18.46
C ALA A 282 -6.68 -13.46 -18.46
N LEU A 283 -7.54 -12.52 -18.88
CA LEU A 283 -7.23 -11.09 -18.87
C LEU A 283 -6.87 -10.59 -17.47
N ALA A 284 -7.60 -11.02 -16.46
CA ALA A 284 -7.32 -10.62 -15.10
C ALA A 284 -6.02 -11.22 -14.55
N GLY A 285 -5.72 -12.46 -14.91
CA GLY A 285 -4.44 -13.09 -14.59
C GLY A 285 -3.28 -12.31 -15.21
N SER A 286 -3.39 -11.94 -16.49
CA SER A 286 -2.39 -11.16 -17.19
C SER A 286 -2.21 -9.77 -16.57
N LEU A 287 -3.30 -9.08 -16.23
CA LEU A 287 -3.24 -7.76 -15.59
C LEU A 287 -2.68 -7.85 -14.16
N ALA A 288 -3.04 -8.88 -13.40
CA ALA A 288 -2.47 -9.09 -12.06
C ALA A 288 -0.97 -9.43 -12.13
N ALA A 289 -0.54 -10.20 -13.14
CA ALA A 289 0.88 -10.46 -13.39
C ALA A 289 1.62 -9.17 -13.77
N LEU A 290 1.03 -8.33 -14.62
CA LEU A 290 1.59 -7.01 -14.94
C LEU A 290 1.73 -6.14 -13.70
N LEU A 291 0.71 -6.06 -12.84
CA LEU A 291 0.76 -5.31 -11.58
C LEU A 291 1.85 -5.85 -10.64
N PHE A 292 2.06 -7.17 -10.62
CA PHE A 292 3.14 -7.76 -9.85
C PHE A 292 4.52 -7.41 -10.42
N VAL A 293 4.67 -7.42 -11.76
CA VAL A 293 5.91 -6.97 -12.43
C VAL A 293 6.18 -5.50 -12.13
N LEU A 294 5.16 -4.63 -12.18
CA LEU A 294 5.28 -3.23 -11.78
C LEU A 294 5.69 -3.07 -10.30
N ALA A 295 5.18 -3.91 -9.42
CA ALA A 295 5.59 -3.91 -8.02
C ALA A 295 7.07 -4.32 -7.85
N CYS A 296 7.53 -5.32 -8.62
CA CYS A 296 8.94 -5.74 -8.60
C CYS A 296 9.84 -4.64 -9.20
N ASP A 297 9.45 -4.01 -10.31
CA ASP A 297 10.18 -2.91 -10.91
C ASP A 297 10.32 -1.73 -9.93
N ALA A 298 9.21 -1.32 -9.30
CA ALA A 298 9.23 -0.29 -8.27
C ALA A 298 10.11 -0.66 -7.05
N ALA A 299 10.12 -1.92 -6.63
CA ALA A 299 10.92 -2.38 -5.49
C ALA A 299 12.42 -2.31 -5.76
N VAL A 300 12.84 -2.50 -7.01
CA VAL A 300 14.25 -2.53 -7.42
C VAL A 300 14.80 -1.12 -7.72
N THR A 301 13.96 -0.17 -8.12
CA THR A 301 14.37 1.18 -8.55
C THR A 301 14.75 2.12 -7.40
N THR A 302 14.77 1.65 -6.15
CA THR A 302 15.17 2.45 -4.97
C THR A 302 16.67 2.61 -4.78
N ASP A 303 17.48 1.95 -5.56
CA ASP A 303 18.93 2.16 -5.50
C ASP A 303 19.26 3.58 -6.02
N PRO A 304 20.13 4.34 -5.33
CA PRO A 304 20.63 5.57 -5.89
C PRO A 304 21.24 5.26 -7.25
N PRO A 305 21.05 6.12 -8.26
CA PRO A 305 21.60 5.87 -9.61
C PRO A 305 23.09 5.60 -9.49
N SER A 306 23.56 4.52 -10.12
CA SER A 306 24.98 4.18 -10.13
C SER A 306 25.79 5.37 -10.66
N PRO A 307 27.05 5.55 -10.30
CA PRO A 307 27.87 6.65 -10.81
C PRO A 307 27.84 6.79 -12.33
N ALA A 308 27.70 5.68 -13.05
CA ALA A 308 27.56 5.66 -14.52
C ALA A 308 26.19 6.25 -14.98
N ASN A 309 25.11 5.97 -14.25
CA ASN A 309 23.78 6.54 -14.53
C ASN A 309 23.69 8.02 -14.11
N GLN A 310 24.40 8.43 -13.05
CA GLN A 310 24.50 9.83 -12.66
C GLN A 310 25.16 10.65 -13.79
N GLY A 311 26.27 10.16 -14.35
CA GLY A 311 26.93 10.80 -15.48
C GLY A 311 26.04 10.94 -16.72
N ALA A 312 25.18 9.94 -17.01
CA ALA A 312 24.24 10.00 -18.12
C ALA A 312 23.07 10.97 -17.85
N LEU A 313 22.58 11.04 -16.61
CA LEU A 313 21.54 12.00 -16.19
C LEU A 313 22.07 13.43 -16.24
N ASP A 314 23.29 13.66 -15.75
CA ASP A 314 23.96 14.97 -15.80
C ASP A 314 24.22 15.41 -17.24
N ALA A 315 24.62 14.48 -18.13
CA ALA A 315 24.80 14.76 -19.54
C ALA A 315 23.48 15.15 -20.23
N ARG A 316 22.37 14.45 -19.93
CA ARG A 316 21.03 14.80 -20.43
C ARG A 316 20.57 16.17 -19.92
N ALA A 317 20.75 16.44 -18.63
CA ALA A 317 20.39 17.72 -18.03
C ALA A 317 21.20 18.88 -18.64
N ARG A 318 22.50 18.67 -18.92
CA ARG A 318 23.32 19.64 -19.65
C ARG A 318 22.83 19.88 -21.07
N GLN A 319 22.47 18.82 -21.80
CA GLN A 319 21.99 18.91 -23.17
C GLN A 319 20.63 19.63 -23.21
N GLU A 320 19.77 19.41 -22.30
CA GLU A 320 18.48 20.08 -22.15
C GLU A 320 18.65 21.58 -21.88
N ARG A 321 19.55 21.94 -20.95
CA ARG A 321 19.91 23.33 -20.66
C ARG A 321 20.51 24.06 -21.90
N VAL A 322 21.37 23.39 -22.66
CA VAL A 322 21.93 23.93 -23.91
C VAL A 322 20.82 24.15 -24.95
N THR A 323 19.86 23.25 -25.03
CA THR A 323 18.72 23.38 -25.94
C THR A 323 17.83 24.55 -25.56
N VAL A 324 17.53 24.73 -24.30
CA VAL A 324 16.75 25.85 -23.74
C VAL A 324 17.48 27.18 -23.98
N GLN A 325 18.80 27.23 -23.79
CA GLN A 325 19.61 28.43 -24.05
C GLN A 325 19.62 28.79 -25.54
N LYS A 326 19.73 27.79 -26.45
CA LYS A 326 19.62 28.02 -27.87
C LYS A 326 18.26 28.56 -28.29
N ALA A 327 17.18 28.04 -27.66
CA ALA A 327 15.82 28.51 -27.92
C ALA A 327 15.65 29.97 -27.43
N ALA A 328 16.20 30.32 -26.25
CA ALA A 328 16.20 31.68 -25.73
C ALA A 328 16.98 32.65 -26.63
N LYS A 329 18.20 32.26 -27.11
CA LYS A 329 18.97 33.03 -28.08
C LYS A 329 18.21 33.23 -29.38
N GLY A 330 17.59 32.18 -29.91
CA GLY A 330 16.78 32.27 -31.13
C GLY A 330 15.55 33.15 -31.00
N PHE A 331 14.96 33.19 -29.80
CA PHE A 331 13.84 34.09 -29.50
C PHE A 331 14.31 35.55 -29.43
N LEU A 332 15.39 35.85 -28.71
CA LEU A 332 15.97 37.19 -28.61
C LEU A 332 16.40 37.71 -29.98
N ALA A 333 17.04 36.86 -30.81
CA ALA A 333 17.43 37.24 -32.19
C ALA A 333 16.23 37.56 -33.11
N ARG A 334 15.02 37.05 -32.83
CA ARG A 334 13.80 37.42 -33.53
C ARG A 334 13.17 38.72 -33.03
N LEU A 335 13.52 39.14 -31.81
CA LEU A 335 13.11 40.44 -31.26
C LEU A 335 13.98 41.58 -31.75
N ASP A 336 15.15 41.28 -32.34
CA ASP A 336 16.18 42.21 -32.78
C ASP A 336 15.88 42.87 -34.15
N LYS A 337 14.59 43.00 -34.54
CA LYS A 337 14.20 43.95 -35.61
C LYS A 337 13.94 45.33 -35.02
N PRO A 338 14.29 46.42 -35.71
CA PRO A 338 14.63 47.72 -35.14
C PRO A 338 13.45 48.46 -34.55
N ALA A 339 13.02 48.07 -33.36
CA ALA A 339 12.11 48.83 -32.55
C ALA A 339 12.25 48.46 -31.06
N GLY A 340 13.46 48.58 -30.54
CA GLY A 340 13.67 48.53 -29.08
C GLY A 340 14.04 47.14 -28.57
N GLU A 341 15.09 47.14 -27.80
CA GLU A 341 15.65 46.02 -27.04
C GLU A 341 14.56 45.30 -26.22
N GLY A 342 14.20 44.08 -26.64
CA GLY A 342 13.35 43.23 -25.85
C GLY A 342 14.07 42.91 -24.50
N PRO A 343 13.48 43.13 -23.33
CA PRO A 343 14.20 43.03 -22.09
C PRO A 343 14.59 41.58 -21.80
N LEU A 344 15.89 41.32 -21.67
CA LEU A 344 16.44 40.16 -21.00
C LEU A 344 16.47 40.50 -19.51
N VAL A 345 15.80 39.67 -18.70
CA VAL A 345 15.75 39.84 -17.26
C VAL A 345 16.47 38.66 -16.60
N VAL A 346 17.55 38.93 -15.89
CA VAL A 346 18.32 37.92 -15.14
C VAL A 346 18.18 38.18 -13.64
N ASP A 347 17.65 37.25 -12.89
CA ASP A 347 17.38 37.34 -11.45
C ASP A 347 16.61 38.61 -11.07
N GLY A 348 15.64 39.00 -11.89
CA GLY A 348 14.81 40.22 -11.69
C GLY A 348 15.39 41.53 -12.20
N ASN A 349 16.64 41.56 -12.68
CA ASN A 349 17.31 42.73 -13.22
C ASN A 349 17.35 42.72 -14.73
N ALA A 350 17.13 43.89 -15.37
CA ALA A 350 17.24 44.01 -16.82
C ALA A 350 18.72 43.96 -17.25
N TRP A 351 19.00 43.13 -18.24
CA TRP A 351 20.33 42.91 -18.83
C TRP A 351 20.30 43.16 -20.31
N PRO A 352 21.41 43.62 -20.92
CA PRO A 352 21.54 43.70 -22.36
C PRO A 352 21.39 42.31 -22.99
N ALA A 353 20.72 42.22 -24.15
CA ALA A 353 20.49 40.93 -24.84
C ALA A 353 21.78 40.16 -25.15
N GLU A 354 22.86 40.90 -25.42
CA GLU A 354 24.20 40.35 -25.69
C GLU A 354 24.79 39.60 -24.49
N SER A 355 24.40 39.98 -23.29
CA SER A 355 24.88 39.34 -22.02
C SER A 355 24.46 37.90 -21.89
N LEU A 356 23.49 37.41 -22.67
CA LEU A 356 23.13 35.98 -22.69
C LEU A 356 24.29 35.09 -23.14
N ASN A 357 25.24 35.67 -23.97
CA ASN A 357 26.41 34.91 -24.43
C ASN A 357 27.45 34.69 -23.31
N VAL A 358 27.41 35.51 -22.27
CA VAL A 358 28.34 35.42 -21.11
C VAL A 358 27.85 34.43 -20.04
N LEU A 359 26.56 34.10 -20.07
CA LEU A 359 25.99 33.13 -19.14
C LEU A 359 26.32 31.70 -19.59
N ALA A 360 27.06 30.98 -18.75
CA ALA A 360 27.30 29.57 -18.98
C ALA A 360 26.01 28.75 -18.77
N PRO A 361 25.70 27.74 -19.57
CA PRO A 361 24.49 26.92 -19.43
C PRO A 361 24.33 26.32 -18.04
N GLU A 362 25.43 26.01 -17.37
CA GLU A 362 25.50 25.43 -16.03
C GLU A 362 25.01 26.39 -14.92
N GLN A 363 25.02 27.68 -15.18
CA GLN A 363 24.59 28.73 -14.24
C GLN A 363 23.09 28.99 -14.31
N ILE A 364 22.37 28.44 -15.31
CA ILE A 364 20.96 28.71 -15.55
C ILE A 364 20.10 27.67 -14.83
N ALA A 365 19.26 28.14 -13.90
CA ALA A 365 18.26 27.30 -13.20
C ALA A 365 16.98 27.15 -14.02
N SER A 366 16.46 28.26 -14.56
CA SER A 366 15.27 28.24 -15.41
C SER A 366 15.27 29.39 -16.44
N VAL A 367 14.56 29.16 -17.55
CA VAL A 367 14.28 30.18 -18.57
C VAL A 367 12.79 30.21 -18.83
N GLU A 368 12.19 31.39 -18.62
CA GLU A 368 10.76 31.64 -18.89
C GLU A 368 10.66 32.68 -20.03
N VAL A 369 9.82 32.41 -21.04
CA VAL A 369 9.53 33.34 -22.11
C VAL A 369 8.12 33.89 -21.94
N VAL A 370 8.00 35.18 -21.59
CA VAL A 370 6.71 35.85 -21.42
C VAL A 370 6.37 36.62 -22.65
N LYS A 371 5.16 36.45 -23.20
CA LYS A 371 4.71 37.09 -24.46
C LYS A 371 3.42 37.89 -24.24
N GLY A 372 3.16 38.83 -25.15
CA GLY A 372 1.92 39.59 -25.22
C GLY A 372 1.67 40.52 -24.04
N PRO A 373 0.39 40.79 -23.72
CA PRO A 373 0.02 41.76 -22.68
C PRO A 373 0.64 41.52 -21.31
N SER A 374 0.89 40.27 -20.98
CA SER A 374 1.51 39.85 -19.71
C SER A 374 2.98 40.34 -19.59
N ALA A 375 3.71 40.37 -20.68
CA ALA A 375 5.08 40.89 -20.71
C ALA A 375 5.08 42.40 -20.50
N VAL A 376 4.18 43.13 -21.15
CA VAL A 376 4.04 44.60 -21.00
C VAL A 376 3.61 44.93 -19.58
N ALA A 377 2.69 44.20 -19.02
CA ALA A 377 2.22 44.43 -17.61
C ALA A 377 3.34 44.27 -16.56
N ARG A 378 4.29 43.35 -16.81
CA ARG A 378 5.40 43.06 -15.85
C ARG A 378 6.65 43.91 -16.11
N PHE A 379 6.95 44.25 -17.33
CA PHE A 379 8.25 44.82 -17.74
C PHE A 379 8.12 46.15 -18.53
N GLY A 380 6.89 46.67 -18.64
CA GLY A 380 6.62 47.94 -19.33
C GLY A 380 6.61 47.83 -20.87
N ALA A 381 6.52 49.01 -21.57
CA ALA A 381 6.36 49.07 -23.00
C ALA A 381 7.54 48.46 -23.81
N ALA A 382 8.72 48.40 -23.24
CA ALA A 382 9.89 47.76 -23.84
C ALA A 382 9.67 46.25 -24.09
N ALA A 383 8.77 45.63 -23.36
CA ALA A 383 8.43 44.21 -23.50
C ALA A 383 7.24 43.94 -24.43
N ALA A 384 6.85 44.89 -25.29
CA ALA A 384 5.73 44.73 -26.24
C ALA A 384 5.87 43.48 -27.16
N ASN A 385 7.10 43.11 -27.49
CA ASN A 385 7.40 41.91 -28.30
C ASN A 385 7.70 40.67 -27.46
N GLY A 386 7.66 40.78 -26.12
CA GLY A 386 7.96 39.72 -25.15
C GLY A 386 9.22 39.99 -24.34
N ALA A 387 9.43 39.16 -23.32
CA ALA A 387 10.60 39.21 -22.44
C ALA A 387 11.12 37.79 -22.17
N VAL A 388 12.43 37.66 -21.95
CA VAL A 388 13.07 36.40 -21.50
C VAL A 388 13.53 36.60 -20.06
N LEU A 389 13.02 35.75 -19.16
CA LEU A 389 13.45 35.73 -17.78
C LEU A 389 14.41 34.56 -17.60
N ILE A 390 15.56 34.83 -17.00
CA ILE A 390 16.54 33.82 -16.60
C ILE A 390 16.74 33.90 -15.11
N THR A 391 16.62 32.76 -14.46
CA THR A 391 16.97 32.61 -13.04
C THR A 391 18.26 31.81 -12.94
N ARG A 392 19.25 32.34 -12.21
CA ARG A 392 20.51 31.64 -11.98
C ARG A 392 20.41 30.70 -10.78
N LEU A 393 21.25 29.66 -10.77
CA LEU A 393 21.28 28.66 -9.69
C LEU A 393 21.62 29.27 -8.32
N GLU A 394 22.43 30.33 -8.28
CA GLU A 394 22.76 31.06 -7.05
C GLU A 394 21.59 31.89 -6.50
N ALA A 395 20.80 32.50 -7.37
CA ALA A 395 19.60 33.26 -6.98
C ALA A 395 18.44 32.35 -6.56
N SER A 396 18.36 31.16 -7.11
CA SER A 396 17.36 30.12 -6.70
C SER A 396 17.62 29.56 -5.28
N ARG A 397 18.77 29.86 -4.66
CA ARG A 397 19.14 29.42 -3.31
C ARG A 397 18.89 30.49 -2.21
N LYS A 398 18.48 31.68 -2.57
CA LYS A 398 18.05 32.68 -1.57
C LYS A 398 16.60 32.43 -1.17
N PRO A 399 16.30 32.36 0.15
CA PRO A 399 14.96 32.10 0.69
C PRO A 399 13.95 33.21 0.33
#